data_135480e1f95711ba3796164b05f874da
#
_entry.id   135480e1f95711ba3796164b05f874da
#
_cell.length_a   1.000
_cell.length_b   1.000
_cell.length_c   1.000
_cell.angle_alpha   90.00
_cell.angle_beta   90.00
_cell.angle_gamma   90.00
#
_symmetry.space_group_name_H-M   'P 1'
#
loop_
_entity.id
_entity.type
_entity.pdbx_description
1 polymer ?
#
loop_
_entity_poly.entity_id
_entity_poly.type
_entity_poly.pdbx_seq_one_letter_code
_entity_poly.pdbx_strand_id
1 'polypeptide(L)'
;MTRDAANILFTRLSQSGDEAAITELHNRYFYRLYKLAYSIVGDKGAAEEITNDVFVRIWEKRSLLKDVVSPELYLLKCARNRALEFLRGQKMDIILSEDDLHDFPLQWEVSPEQLLISSEMVRQINKVIDQLSPKCKLVFLLVKESNLKYREVADLLHISIKTVEAQMAIALKKISQAVPMTFLHH
;
A
#
# COMPACT_ATOMS: atom_id res chain seq x y z
N MET A 1 -0.83 -2.17 -16.11
CA MET A 1 0.48 -2.85 -16.25
C MET A 1 0.99 -3.50 -14.95
N THR A 2 0.66 -3.06 -13.74
CA THR A 2 1.23 -3.59 -12.48
C THR A 2 0.67 -4.96 -12.03
N ARG A 3 -0.62 -5.24 -12.23
CA ARG A 3 -1.22 -6.54 -11.81
C ARG A 3 -0.66 -7.74 -12.55
N ASP A 4 -0.39 -7.60 -13.84
CA ASP A 4 0.16 -8.70 -14.67
C ASP A 4 1.57 -9.08 -14.23
N ALA A 5 2.39 -8.10 -13.87
CA ALA A 5 3.75 -8.35 -13.41
C ALA A 5 3.80 -9.14 -12.08
N ALA A 6 2.93 -8.82 -11.12
CA ALA A 6 2.86 -9.57 -9.86
C ALA A 6 2.37 -11.01 -10.08
N ASN A 7 1.41 -11.22 -10.99
CA ASN A 7 0.93 -12.55 -11.37
C ASN A 7 2.07 -13.40 -11.98
N ILE A 8 2.86 -12.80 -12.86
CA ILE A 8 4.02 -13.48 -13.47
C ILE A 8 5.02 -13.90 -12.39
N LEU A 9 5.34 -13.01 -11.44
CA LEU A 9 6.29 -13.30 -10.36
C LEU A 9 5.76 -14.39 -9.42
N PHE A 10 4.48 -14.39 -9.06
CA PHE A 10 3.87 -15.44 -8.27
C PHE A 10 3.87 -16.78 -8.98
N THR A 11 3.62 -16.78 -10.29
CA THR A 11 3.70 -17.99 -11.13
C THR A 11 5.12 -18.56 -11.14
N ARG A 12 6.14 -17.71 -11.37
CA ARG A 12 7.56 -18.12 -11.34
C ARG A 12 7.94 -18.70 -9.98
N LEU A 13 7.53 -18.05 -8.87
CA LEU A 13 7.79 -18.54 -7.51
C LEU A 13 7.13 -19.89 -7.26
N SER A 14 5.84 -20.04 -7.62
CA SER A 14 5.07 -21.24 -7.31
C SER A 14 5.48 -22.47 -8.13
N GLN A 15 5.92 -22.27 -9.38
CA GLN A 15 6.26 -23.35 -10.29
C GLN A 15 7.73 -23.79 -10.21
N SER A 16 8.66 -22.85 -10.10
CA SER A 16 10.10 -23.13 -10.18
C SER A 16 10.89 -22.74 -8.93
N GLY A 17 10.27 -22.09 -7.94
CA GLY A 17 10.99 -21.57 -6.79
C GLY A 17 12.05 -20.54 -7.17
N ASP A 18 11.75 -19.70 -8.16
CA ASP A 18 12.70 -18.75 -8.73
C ASP A 18 13.10 -17.66 -7.73
N GLU A 19 14.37 -17.69 -7.26
CA GLU A 19 14.92 -16.73 -6.31
C GLU A 19 14.98 -15.31 -6.88
N ALA A 20 15.16 -15.16 -8.19
CA ALA A 20 15.11 -13.83 -8.80
C ALA A 20 13.70 -13.22 -8.72
N ALA A 21 12.65 -14.04 -8.76
CA ALA A 21 11.28 -13.57 -8.65
C ALA A 21 10.96 -13.04 -7.25
N ILE A 22 11.47 -13.65 -6.16
CA ILE A 22 11.27 -13.10 -4.81
C ILE A 22 12.03 -11.80 -4.62
N THR A 23 13.25 -11.70 -5.16
CA THR A 23 14.04 -10.47 -5.13
C THR A 23 13.32 -9.33 -5.87
N GLU A 24 12.76 -9.62 -7.04
CA GLU A 24 11.99 -8.63 -7.80
C GLU A 24 10.69 -8.22 -7.08
N LEU A 25 9.98 -9.18 -6.46
CA LEU A 25 8.83 -8.87 -5.61
C LEU A 25 9.20 -7.97 -4.44
N HIS A 26 10.30 -8.29 -3.74
CA HIS A 26 10.81 -7.47 -2.65
C HIS A 26 11.07 -6.04 -3.11
N ASN A 27 11.88 -5.85 -4.16
CA ASN A 27 12.21 -4.52 -4.66
C ASN A 27 10.98 -3.70 -5.08
N ARG A 28 9.96 -4.37 -5.61
CA ARG A 28 8.74 -3.72 -6.11
C ARG A 28 7.73 -3.38 -5.04
N TYR A 29 7.59 -4.23 -4.02
CA TYR A 29 6.49 -4.12 -3.06
C TYR A 29 6.93 -3.75 -1.65
N PHE A 30 8.22 -3.87 -1.29
CA PHE A 30 8.74 -3.62 0.05
C PHE A 30 8.22 -2.30 0.62
N TYR A 31 8.42 -1.21 -0.11
CA TYR A 31 8.09 0.12 0.41
C TYR A 31 6.58 0.33 0.64
N ARG A 32 5.72 -0.27 -0.19
CA ARG A 32 4.26 -0.21 0.00
C ARG A 32 3.82 -1.01 1.22
N LEU A 33 4.37 -2.21 1.40
CA LEU A 33 4.08 -3.05 2.56
C LEU A 33 4.60 -2.40 3.84
N TYR A 34 5.80 -1.82 3.80
CA TYR A 34 6.40 -1.08 4.90
C TYR A 34 5.52 0.11 5.33
N LYS A 35 5.04 0.93 4.38
CA LYS A 35 4.15 2.06 4.69
C LYS A 35 2.86 1.59 5.37
N LEU A 36 2.26 0.50 4.87
CA LEU A 36 1.07 -0.09 5.50
C LEU A 36 1.38 -0.62 6.90
N ALA A 37 2.45 -1.38 7.08
CA ALA A 37 2.86 -1.87 8.39
C ALA A 37 3.14 -0.72 9.35
N TYR A 38 3.92 0.28 8.92
CA TYR A 38 4.25 1.45 9.74
C TYR A 38 3.01 2.25 10.14
N SER A 39 2.05 2.46 9.24
CA SER A 39 0.80 3.15 9.58
C SER A 39 0.02 2.44 10.71
N ILE A 40 0.23 1.15 10.87
CA ILE A 40 -0.44 0.33 11.90
C ILE A 40 0.38 0.29 13.20
N VAL A 41 1.69 0.04 13.12
CA VAL A 41 2.51 -0.20 14.32
C VAL A 41 3.22 1.05 14.87
N GLY A 42 3.44 2.09 14.05
CA GLY A 42 4.08 3.34 14.43
C GLY A 42 5.59 3.26 14.70
N ASP A 43 6.17 2.09 14.65
CA ASP A 43 7.61 1.88 14.87
C ASP A 43 8.31 1.45 13.58
N LYS A 44 9.43 2.11 13.26
CA LYS A 44 10.17 1.88 12.01
C LYS A 44 10.81 0.50 11.96
N GLY A 45 11.41 0.07 13.06
CA GLY A 45 12.09 -1.23 13.13
C GLY A 45 11.09 -2.37 13.03
N ALA A 46 9.99 -2.29 13.79
CA ALA A 46 8.91 -3.27 13.72
C ALA A 46 8.27 -3.33 12.33
N ALA A 47 8.04 -2.19 11.68
CA ALA A 47 7.48 -2.16 10.33
C ALA A 47 8.40 -2.81 9.29
N GLU A 48 9.72 -2.60 9.42
CA GLU A 48 10.72 -3.23 8.56
C GLU A 48 10.77 -4.75 8.79
N GLU A 49 10.81 -5.20 10.05
CA GLU A 49 10.78 -6.62 10.41
C GLU A 49 9.52 -7.30 9.89
N ILE A 50 8.34 -6.71 10.13
CA ILE A 50 7.05 -7.21 9.63
C ILE A 50 7.07 -7.35 8.11
N THR A 51 7.62 -6.37 7.42
CA THR A 51 7.69 -6.39 5.95
C THR A 51 8.60 -7.50 5.46
N ASN A 52 9.76 -7.67 6.05
CA ASN A 52 10.69 -8.76 5.72
C ASN A 52 10.07 -10.13 6.01
N ASP A 53 9.41 -10.29 7.15
CA ASP A 53 8.67 -11.51 7.51
C ASP A 53 7.62 -11.91 6.46
N VAL A 54 6.95 -10.93 5.83
CA VAL A 54 6.01 -11.21 4.74
C VAL A 54 6.73 -11.89 3.58
N PHE A 55 7.88 -11.40 3.15
CA PHE A 55 8.63 -12.02 2.03
C PHE A 55 9.19 -13.39 2.39
N VAL A 56 9.65 -13.58 3.62
CA VAL A 56 10.06 -14.91 4.12
C VAL A 56 8.89 -15.90 4.04
N ARG A 57 7.72 -15.53 4.54
CA ARG A 57 6.50 -16.38 4.47
C ARG A 57 6.04 -16.65 3.04
N ILE A 58 6.15 -15.67 2.15
CA ILE A 58 5.87 -15.86 0.72
C ILE A 58 6.79 -16.91 0.14
N TRP A 59 8.08 -16.85 0.45
CA TRP A 59 9.06 -17.83 0.01
C TRP A 59 8.77 -19.24 0.56
N GLU A 60 8.51 -19.35 1.84
CA GLU A 60 8.20 -20.63 2.50
C GLU A 60 6.93 -21.28 1.94
N LYS A 61 5.90 -20.48 1.67
CA LYS A 61 4.58 -20.94 1.18
C LYS A 61 4.40 -20.79 -0.32
N ARG A 62 5.48 -20.66 -1.08
CA ARG A 62 5.44 -20.35 -2.52
C ARG A 62 4.61 -21.34 -3.36
N SER A 63 4.54 -22.60 -2.97
CA SER A 63 3.73 -23.62 -3.66
C SER A 63 2.22 -23.31 -3.62
N LEU A 64 1.75 -22.53 -2.64
CA LEU A 64 0.34 -22.13 -2.50
C LEU A 64 -0.01 -20.87 -3.30
N LEU A 65 0.99 -20.17 -3.85
CA LEU A 65 0.77 -18.90 -4.55
C LEU A 65 0.06 -19.07 -5.90
N LYS A 66 0.03 -20.27 -6.46
CA LYS A 66 -0.64 -20.58 -7.74
C LYS A 66 -2.13 -20.26 -7.76
N ASP A 67 -2.79 -20.29 -6.58
CA ASP A 67 -4.23 -20.08 -6.45
C ASP A 67 -4.57 -18.63 -6.07
N VAL A 68 -3.56 -17.76 -5.97
CA VAL A 68 -3.74 -16.36 -5.58
C VAL A 68 -4.20 -15.52 -6.77
N VAL A 69 -5.45 -15.07 -6.74
CA VAL A 69 -6.07 -14.27 -7.81
C VAL A 69 -5.54 -12.84 -7.87
N SER A 70 -5.19 -12.25 -6.74
CA SER A 70 -4.68 -10.87 -6.63
C SER A 70 -3.44 -10.84 -5.75
N PRO A 71 -2.23 -11.01 -6.34
CA PRO A 71 -0.97 -11.03 -5.59
C PRO A 71 -0.73 -9.77 -4.75
N GLU A 72 -1.01 -8.60 -5.29
CA GLU A 72 -0.81 -7.33 -4.57
C GLU A 72 -1.71 -7.22 -3.35
N LEU A 73 -3.01 -7.52 -3.50
CA LEU A 73 -3.93 -7.55 -2.35
C LEU A 73 -3.54 -8.62 -1.33
N TYR A 74 -3.04 -9.76 -1.79
CA TYR A 74 -2.56 -10.84 -0.92
C TYR A 74 -1.36 -10.38 -0.08
N LEU A 75 -0.36 -9.76 -0.70
CA LEU A 75 0.80 -9.19 0.00
C LEU A 75 0.39 -8.16 1.05
N LEU A 76 -0.51 -7.23 0.70
CA LEU A 76 -1.01 -6.20 1.61
C LEU A 76 -1.80 -6.81 2.79
N LYS A 77 -2.61 -7.84 2.53
CA LYS A 77 -3.30 -8.59 3.61
C LYS A 77 -2.31 -9.29 4.54
N CYS A 78 -1.25 -9.90 4.00
CA CYS A 78 -0.19 -10.50 4.80
C CYS A 78 0.49 -9.46 5.71
N ALA A 79 0.88 -8.31 5.16
CA ALA A 79 1.51 -7.23 5.93
C ALA A 79 0.59 -6.69 7.02
N ARG A 80 -0.68 -6.41 6.69
CA ARG A 80 -1.67 -5.96 7.67
C ARG A 80 -1.87 -6.97 8.79
N ASN A 81 -2.09 -8.22 8.46
CA ASN A 81 -2.32 -9.27 9.46
C ASN A 81 -1.11 -9.43 10.38
N ARG A 82 0.11 -9.38 9.81
CA ARG A 82 1.34 -9.47 10.60
C ARG A 82 1.53 -8.27 11.52
N ALA A 83 1.20 -7.05 11.06
CA ALA A 83 1.21 -5.86 11.89
C ALA A 83 0.22 -5.95 13.05
N LEU A 84 -1.00 -6.46 12.81
CA LEU A 84 -1.98 -6.68 13.87
C LEU A 84 -1.56 -7.79 14.84
N GLU A 85 -0.94 -8.87 14.36
CA GLU A 85 -0.37 -9.92 15.23
C GLU A 85 0.72 -9.35 16.14
N PHE A 86 1.60 -8.50 15.61
CA PHE A 86 2.64 -7.83 16.37
C PHE A 86 2.05 -6.98 17.52
N LEU A 87 1.04 -6.17 17.24
CA LEU A 87 0.38 -5.34 18.25
C LEU A 87 -0.34 -6.20 19.32
N ARG A 88 -1.02 -7.27 18.93
CA ARG A 88 -1.64 -8.21 19.87
C ARG A 88 -0.60 -8.89 20.77
N GLY A 89 0.57 -9.22 20.24
CA GLY A 89 1.70 -9.75 21.03
C GLY A 89 2.19 -8.78 22.11
N GLN A 90 2.00 -7.48 21.90
CA GLN A 90 2.29 -6.43 22.91
C GLN A 90 1.15 -6.17 23.88
N LYS A 91 0.12 -7.06 23.96
CA LYS A 91 -1.06 -6.92 24.82
C LYS A 91 -1.92 -5.66 24.54
N MET A 92 -1.88 -5.16 23.32
CA MET A 92 -2.77 -4.11 22.88
C MET A 92 -4.01 -4.75 22.24
N ASP A 93 -5.17 -4.64 22.89
CA ASP A 93 -6.47 -4.97 22.27
C ASP A 93 -6.80 -3.89 21.24
N ILE A 94 -6.48 -4.15 19.96
CA ILE A 94 -6.64 -3.15 18.90
C ILE A 94 -7.77 -3.55 17.98
N ILE A 95 -8.88 -2.85 18.10
CA ILE A 95 -9.77 -2.54 16.98
C ILE A 95 -9.17 -1.30 16.34
N LEU A 96 -8.57 -1.41 15.13
CA LEU A 96 -8.00 -0.26 14.44
C LEU A 96 -9.08 0.81 14.26
N SER A 97 -9.07 1.80 15.11
CA SER A 97 -9.87 3.02 14.97
C SER A 97 -9.16 4.01 14.05
N GLU A 98 -9.86 5.07 13.65
CA GLU A 98 -9.26 6.14 12.84
C GLU A 98 -8.08 6.82 13.55
N ASP A 99 -8.13 6.85 14.88
CA ASP A 99 -7.18 7.54 15.74
C ASP A 99 -5.91 6.69 16.01
N ASP A 100 -5.94 5.39 15.69
CA ASP A 100 -4.82 4.47 15.95
C ASP A 100 -3.81 4.41 14.80
N LEU A 101 -4.08 5.06 13.67
CA LEU A 101 -3.17 5.04 12.53
C LEU A 101 -2.06 6.09 12.68
N HIS A 102 -0.83 5.65 12.54
CA HIS A 102 0.35 6.51 12.59
C HIS A 102 0.58 7.22 11.26
N ASP A 103 1.01 8.48 11.33
CA ASP A 103 1.37 9.25 10.14
C ASP A 103 2.68 8.72 9.53
N PHE A 104 2.75 8.67 8.22
CA PHE A 104 3.91 8.19 7.48
C PHE A 104 4.20 9.09 6.28
N PRO A 105 5.48 9.24 5.89
CA PRO A 105 5.82 9.99 4.70
C PRO A 105 5.32 9.28 3.45
N LEU A 106 4.57 9.99 2.63
CA LEU A 106 4.10 9.51 1.33
C LEU A 106 4.58 10.46 0.25
N GLN A 107 5.52 10.02 -0.56
CA GLN A 107 5.92 10.71 -1.78
C GLN A 107 5.24 10.03 -2.97
N TRP A 108 4.46 10.81 -3.70
CA TRP A 108 3.87 10.35 -4.94
C TRP A 108 4.93 10.46 -6.04
N GLU A 109 5.28 9.29 -6.59
CA GLU A 109 6.19 9.21 -7.75
C GLU A 109 5.37 9.33 -9.03
N VAL A 110 5.76 10.29 -9.85
CA VAL A 110 5.15 10.48 -11.17
C VAL A 110 5.67 9.40 -12.10
N SER A 111 4.75 8.69 -12.75
CA SER A 111 5.16 7.70 -13.76
C SER A 111 5.79 8.40 -14.97
N PRO A 112 6.68 7.71 -15.73
CA PRO A 112 7.28 8.27 -16.95
C PRO A 112 6.25 8.77 -17.98
N GLU A 113 5.05 8.21 -18.00
CA GLU A 113 3.95 8.60 -18.89
C GLU A 113 3.31 9.94 -18.47
N GLN A 114 3.58 10.42 -17.24
CA GLN A 114 3.10 11.69 -16.68
C GLN A 114 4.19 12.79 -16.72
N LEU A 115 5.26 12.61 -17.46
CA LEU A 115 6.44 13.52 -17.56
C LEU A 115 6.13 14.96 -18.05
N LEU A 116 4.88 15.28 -18.41
CA LEU A 116 4.46 16.66 -18.68
C LEU A 116 4.20 17.47 -17.41
N ILE A 117 4.27 16.83 -16.23
CA ILE A 117 4.07 17.49 -14.93
C ILE A 117 5.42 18.11 -14.51
N SER A 118 5.43 19.42 -14.26
CA SER A 118 6.65 20.10 -13.80
C SER A 118 7.07 19.57 -12.42
N SER A 119 8.37 19.56 -12.14
CA SER A 119 8.92 19.16 -10.83
C SER A 119 8.35 20.00 -9.69
N GLU A 120 7.97 21.24 -9.96
CA GLU A 120 7.30 22.12 -8.99
C GLU A 120 5.90 21.63 -8.64
N MET A 121 5.14 21.17 -9.62
CA MET A 121 3.80 20.61 -9.42
C MET A 121 3.84 19.32 -8.60
N VAL A 122 4.80 18.45 -8.87
CA VAL A 122 5.04 17.23 -8.07
C VAL A 122 5.32 17.58 -6.61
N ARG A 123 6.17 18.60 -6.38
CA ARG A 123 6.44 19.10 -5.01
C ARG A 123 5.19 19.63 -4.31
N GLN A 124 4.34 20.37 -5.02
CA GLN A 124 3.08 20.88 -4.46
C GLN A 124 2.12 19.75 -4.11
N ILE A 125 1.95 18.75 -4.99
CA ILE A 125 1.14 17.56 -4.71
C ILE A 125 1.65 16.84 -3.46
N ASN A 126 2.95 16.59 -3.37
CA ASN A 126 3.55 15.91 -2.23
C ASN A 126 3.34 16.67 -0.91
N LYS A 127 3.46 18.01 -0.92
CA LYS A 127 3.13 18.82 0.26
C LYS A 127 1.67 18.68 0.70
N VAL A 128 0.73 18.58 -0.24
CA VAL A 128 -0.68 18.37 0.09
C VAL A 128 -0.92 16.96 0.62
N ILE A 129 -0.30 15.97 0.03
CA ILE A 129 -0.39 14.57 0.51
C ILE A 129 0.13 14.46 1.94
N ASP A 130 1.24 15.13 2.28
CA ASP A 130 1.78 15.13 3.64
C ASP A 130 0.83 15.77 4.68
N GLN A 131 -0.06 16.65 4.24
CA GLN A 131 -1.10 17.27 5.09
C GLN A 131 -2.40 16.47 5.20
N LEU A 132 -2.51 15.32 4.55
CA LEU A 132 -3.65 14.43 4.72
C LEU A 132 -3.57 13.75 6.09
N SER A 133 -4.75 13.49 6.69
CA SER A 133 -4.80 12.64 7.89
C SER A 133 -4.24 11.23 7.58
N PRO A 134 -3.70 10.52 8.58
CA PRO A 134 -3.12 9.19 8.37
C PRO A 134 -4.05 8.24 7.62
N LYS A 135 -5.33 8.21 7.97
CA LYS A 135 -6.34 7.39 7.29
C LYS A 135 -6.55 7.80 5.84
N CYS A 136 -6.67 9.11 5.58
CA CYS A 136 -6.86 9.62 4.23
C CYS A 136 -5.63 9.31 3.36
N LYS A 137 -4.44 9.47 3.92
CA LYS A 137 -3.15 9.16 3.28
C LYS A 137 -3.04 7.66 2.95
N LEU A 138 -3.41 6.78 3.89
CA LEU A 138 -3.40 5.33 3.69
C LEU A 138 -4.39 4.90 2.60
N VAL A 139 -5.63 5.40 2.63
CA VAL A 139 -6.62 5.11 1.59
C VAL A 139 -6.12 5.59 0.22
N PHE A 140 -5.55 6.79 0.14
CA PHE A 140 -4.99 7.34 -1.09
C PHE A 140 -3.85 6.46 -1.64
N LEU A 141 -2.92 6.03 -0.79
CA LEU A 141 -1.83 5.11 -1.15
C LEU A 141 -2.38 3.79 -1.73
N LEU A 142 -3.32 3.16 -1.05
CA LEU A 142 -3.88 1.88 -1.47
C LEU A 142 -4.63 1.98 -2.81
N VAL A 143 -5.34 3.07 -3.04
CA VAL A 143 -6.08 3.28 -4.29
C VAL A 143 -5.15 3.68 -5.43
N LYS A 144 -4.25 4.66 -5.22
CA LYS A 144 -3.46 5.27 -6.30
C LYS A 144 -2.12 4.59 -6.56
N GLU A 145 -1.41 4.16 -5.54
CA GLU A 145 -0.12 3.48 -5.71
C GLU A 145 -0.27 1.95 -5.82
N SER A 146 -1.19 1.36 -5.04
CA SER A 146 -1.43 -0.08 -5.09
C SER A 146 -2.55 -0.48 -6.04
N ASN A 147 -3.16 0.48 -6.72
CA ASN A 147 -4.17 0.27 -7.75
C ASN A 147 -5.33 -0.65 -7.31
N LEU A 148 -5.67 -0.60 -6.00
CA LEU A 148 -6.77 -1.38 -5.44
C LEU A 148 -8.11 -0.71 -5.76
N LYS A 149 -9.13 -1.53 -6.02
CA LYS A 149 -10.51 -1.07 -6.11
C LYS A 149 -11.01 -0.64 -4.72
N TYR A 150 -11.92 0.29 -4.65
CA TYR A 150 -12.51 0.79 -3.40
C TYR A 150 -13.04 -0.33 -2.50
N ARG A 151 -13.65 -1.36 -3.09
CA ARG A 151 -14.10 -2.55 -2.36
C ARG A 151 -12.93 -3.33 -1.74
N GLU A 152 -11.83 -3.49 -2.48
CA GLU A 152 -10.64 -4.17 -1.99
C GLU A 152 -9.98 -3.41 -0.83
N VAL A 153 -9.97 -2.06 -0.90
CA VAL A 153 -9.49 -1.20 0.20
C VAL A 153 -10.42 -1.28 1.41
N ALA A 154 -11.74 -1.25 1.19
CA ALA A 154 -12.74 -1.39 2.25
C ALA A 154 -12.57 -2.73 2.99
N ASP A 155 -12.44 -3.83 2.24
CA ASP A 155 -12.20 -5.17 2.80
C ASP A 155 -10.85 -5.26 3.52
N LEU A 156 -9.79 -4.67 2.93
CA LEU A 156 -8.45 -4.66 3.53
C LEU A 156 -8.40 -3.89 4.85
N LEU A 157 -9.07 -2.75 4.95
CA LEU A 157 -9.03 -1.88 6.13
C LEU A 157 -10.18 -2.13 7.11
N HIS A 158 -11.13 -3.02 6.77
CA HIS A 158 -12.38 -3.28 7.51
C HIS A 158 -13.22 -2.02 7.75
N ILE A 159 -13.35 -1.20 6.72
CA ILE A 159 -14.20 0.01 6.68
C ILE A 159 -15.27 -0.11 5.60
N SER A 160 -16.25 0.79 5.60
CA SER A 160 -17.27 0.80 4.54
C SER A 160 -16.69 1.36 3.23
N ILE A 161 -17.25 0.94 2.08
CA ILE A 161 -16.92 1.52 0.76
C ILE A 161 -17.20 3.02 0.77
N LYS A 162 -18.28 3.47 1.41
CA LYS A 162 -18.60 4.89 1.58
C LYS A 162 -17.51 5.65 2.33
N THR A 163 -16.87 5.03 3.32
CA THR A 163 -15.73 5.63 4.01
C THR A 163 -14.55 5.78 3.05
N VAL A 164 -14.25 4.78 2.24
CA VAL A 164 -13.18 4.87 1.22
C VAL A 164 -13.47 6.00 0.24
N GLU A 165 -14.70 6.09 -0.27
CA GLU A 165 -15.15 7.17 -1.17
C GLU A 165 -14.97 8.56 -0.53
N ALA A 166 -15.39 8.71 0.72
CA ALA A 166 -15.27 9.98 1.45
C ALA A 166 -13.78 10.39 1.63
N GLN A 167 -12.91 9.45 2.01
CA GLN A 167 -11.47 9.72 2.17
C GLN A 167 -10.82 10.08 0.83
N MET A 168 -11.18 9.39 -0.26
CA MET A 168 -10.69 9.71 -1.60
C MET A 168 -11.18 11.08 -2.07
N ALA A 169 -12.44 11.43 -1.81
CA ALA A 169 -12.98 12.75 -2.15
C ALA A 169 -12.24 13.88 -1.41
N ILE A 170 -11.90 13.68 -0.11
CA ILE A 170 -11.09 14.62 0.67
C ILE A 170 -9.70 14.78 0.06
N ALA A 171 -9.02 13.67 -0.24
CA ALA A 171 -7.68 13.70 -0.83
C ALA A 171 -7.68 14.43 -2.18
N LEU A 172 -8.57 14.02 -3.09
CA LEU A 172 -8.66 14.60 -4.43
C LEU A 172 -9.04 16.08 -4.40
N LYS A 173 -9.96 16.51 -3.51
CA LYS A 173 -10.32 17.91 -3.32
C LYS A 173 -9.12 18.74 -2.88
N LYS A 174 -8.35 18.29 -1.89
CA LYS A 174 -7.14 19.00 -1.44
C LYS A 174 -6.09 19.08 -2.54
N ILE A 175 -5.86 17.99 -3.27
CA ILE A 175 -4.89 17.95 -4.37
C ILE A 175 -5.34 18.88 -5.52
N SER A 176 -6.63 18.87 -5.90
CA SER A 176 -7.16 19.74 -6.97
C SER A 176 -7.13 21.22 -6.65
N GLN A 177 -7.15 21.59 -5.38
CA GLN A 177 -6.98 22.99 -4.95
C GLN A 177 -5.54 23.49 -5.09
N ALA A 178 -4.58 22.60 -5.05
CA ALA A 178 -3.16 22.91 -5.13
C ALA A 178 -2.60 22.82 -6.57
N VAL A 179 -3.32 22.15 -7.49
CA VAL A 179 -2.84 21.85 -8.84
C VAL A 179 -4.00 21.96 -9.84
N PRO A 180 -3.78 22.55 -11.05
CA PRO A 180 -4.83 22.62 -12.08
C PRO A 180 -5.41 21.24 -12.43
N MET A 181 -6.75 21.18 -12.55
CA MET A 181 -7.55 19.94 -12.70
C MET A 181 -7.22 19.06 -13.91
N THR A 182 -6.52 19.56 -14.90
CA THR A 182 -6.18 18.88 -16.14
C THR A 182 -5.35 17.59 -15.94
N PHE A 183 -4.80 17.35 -14.75
CA PHE A 183 -3.85 16.26 -14.46
C PHE A 183 -4.40 15.12 -13.59
N LEU A 184 -5.65 15.18 -13.14
CA LEU A 184 -6.22 14.20 -12.20
C LEU A 184 -7.06 13.10 -12.87
N HIS A 185 -7.23 13.15 -14.20
CA HIS A 185 -8.12 12.28 -14.96
C HIS A 185 -7.40 11.17 -15.76
N HIS A 186 -6.38 10.55 -15.16
CA HIS A 186 -5.83 9.31 -15.73
C HIS A 186 -5.66 8.24 -14.64
#